data_9b302780bfd35fabe92af1a3a0b46d6a
#
_entry.id   9b302780bfd35fabe92af1a3a0b46d6a
#
_cell.length_a   1.000
_cell.length_b   1.000
_cell.length_c   1.000
_cell.angle_alpha   90.00
_cell.angle_beta   90.00
_cell.angle_gamma   90.00
#
_symmetry.space_group_name_H-M   'P 1'
#
loop_
_entity.id
_entity.type
_entity.pdbx_description
1 polymer ?
#
loop_
_entity_poly.entity_id
_entity_poly.type
_entity_poly.pdbx_seq_one_letter_code
_entity_poly.pdbx_strand_id
1 'polypeptide(L)'
;NKSNNSSGDNANTDAKLTGSITAAGSSALKPLVDDAADLFNEKHPDVNITIDAGGSGEGLKQVAEGTVNIGNSDVEAAEKLDASKASQLVDHKVCVVTMAPIVNKDVTAGGVKNLTKQQLTDIFTGKITNWKEVGGADESIVLITRPESSGTRATFKKYALGGATEASNKSMETDDSGVLLQNVKTTKGAIGYVALSYLTKDAGVDTVSLDGVAPTLENTYSGKYPVWTYEHMYTKGTPNETTQKFLDYIMSDEYGKKMESLGYGVSSKMQVKEH
;
A
#
# COMPACT_ATOMS: atom_id res chain seq x y z
N ASN A 1 -26.16 -49.53 -38.58
CA ASN A 1 -24.82 -48.97 -38.33
C ASN A 1 -24.98 -47.48 -38.03
N LYS A 2 -25.14 -47.18 -36.78
CA LYS A 2 -25.24 -45.82 -36.30
C LYS A 2 -23.98 -45.53 -35.52
N SER A 3 -23.14 -44.68 -36.05
CA SER A 3 -22.11 -44.02 -35.30
C SER A 3 -22.73 -42.89 -34.49
N ASN A 4 -22.80 -43.07 -33.21
CA ASN A 4 -23.11 -42.01 -32.28
C ASN A 4 -21.84 -41.17 -32.12
N ASN A 5 -21.85 -40.01 -32.72
CA ASN A 5 -20.90 -38.98 -32.44
C ASN A 5 -21.46 -38.17 -31.25
N SER A 6 -21.10 -38.55 -30.06
CA SER A 6 -21.27 -37.68 -28.91
C SER A 6 -20.20 -36.63 -28.98
N SER A 7 -20.52 -35.49 -29.59
CA SER A 7 -19.80 -34.26 -29.35
C SER A 7 -19.84 -34.02 -27.87
N GLY A 8 -18.70 -34.21 -27.23
CA GLY A 8 -18.50 -33.74 -25.88
C GLY A 8 -18.72 -32.25 -25.87
N ASP A 9 -19.83 -31.87 -25.34
CA ASP A 9 -20.03 -30.50 -24.92
C ASP A 9 -18.94 -30.21 -23.89
N ASN A 10 -17.92 -29.52 -24.36
CA ASN A 10 -17.18 -28.67 -23.46
C ASN A 10 -18.08 -27.50 -23.11
N ALA A 11 -19.16 -27.81 -22.42
CA ALA A 11 -19.77 -26.85 -21.56
C ALA A 11 -18.67 -26.53 -20.52
N ASN A 12 -17.90 -25.50 -20.82
CA ASN A 12 -17.17 -24.79 -19.82
C ASN A 12 -18.24 -24.23 -18.90
N THR A 13 -18.76 -25.10 -18.09
CA THR A 13 -19.63 -24.73 -17.00
C THR A 13 -18.76 -23.82 -16.18
N ASP A 14 -19.08 -22.53 -16.17
CA ASP A 14 -18.73 -21.67 -15.08
C ASP A 14 -19.25 -22.33 -13.81
N ALA A 15 -18.50 -23.33 -13.35
CA ALA A 15 -18.75 -23.90 -12.06
C ALA A 15 -18.69 -22.73 -11.11
N LYS A 16 -19.82 -22.42 -10.46
CA LYS A 16 -19.88 -21.34 -9.47
C LYS A 16 -18.73 -21.51 -8.51
N LEU A 17 -17.85 -20.55 -8.48
CA LEU A 17 -16.82 -20.50 -7.46
C LEU A 17 -17.51 -20.33 -6.11
N THR A 18 -17.08 -21.11 -5.16
CA THR A 18 -17.50 -21.03 -3.77
C THR A 18 -16.30 -21.02 -2.86
N GLY A 19 -16.52 -20.77 -1.60
CA GLY A 19 -15.48 -20.81 -0.58
C GLY A 19 -15.23 -19.45 0.05
N SER A 20 -14.23 -19.42 0.88
CA SER A 20 -13.85 -18.22 1.64
C SER A 20 -12.39 -17.85 1.36
N ILE A 21 -12.14 -16.57 1.22
CA ILE A 21 -10.80 -16.01 1.14
C ILE A 21 -10.65 -15.04 2.30
N THR A 22 -9.61 -15.26 3.11
CA THR A 22 -9.20 -14.33 4.15
C THR A 22 -7.88 -13.66 3.76
N ALA A 23 -7.84 -12.35 3.83
CA ALA A 23 -6.65 -11.56 3.57
C ALA A 23 -6.40 -10.62 4.73
N ALA A 24 -5.15 -10.44 5.09
CA ALA A 24 -4.76 -9.51 6.15
C ALA A 24 -3.42 -8.85 5.81
N GLY A 25 -3.18 -7.68 6.36
CA GLY A 25 -1.89 -7.04 6.30
C GLY A 25 -1.90 -5.56 5.94
N SER A 26 -1.23 -5.21 4.87
CA SER A 26 -1.03 -3.82 4.46
C SER A 26 -2.30 -2.99 4.44
N SER A 27 -2.33 -1.92 5.23
CA SER A 27 -3.40 -0.93 5.15
C SER A 27 -3.29 -0.07 3.89
N ALA A 28 -2.10 0.07 3.34
CA ALA A 28 -1.88 0.78 2.07
C ALA A 28 -2.54 0.07 0.89
N LEU A 29 -2.56 -1.26 0.89
CA LEU A 29 -3.17 -2.07 -0.18
C LEU A 29 -4.67 -2.29 0.03
N LYS A 30 -5.16 -2.12 1.24
CA LYS A 30 -6.56 -2.44 1.57
C LYS A 30 -7.59 -1.81 0.64
N PRO A 31 -7.51 -0.53 0.25
CA PRO A 31 -8.49 0.05 -0.68
C PRO A 31 -8.58 -0.69 -2.03
N LEU A 32 -7.45 -1.15 -2.56
CA LEU A 32 -7.44 -1.93 -3.81
C LEU A 32 -8.10 -3.30 -3.61
N VAL A 33 -7.73 -4.00 -2.54
CA VAL A 33 -8.24 -5.36 -2.28
C VAL A 33 -9.72 -5.32 -1.99
N ASP A 34 -10.20 -4.32 -1.25
CA ASP A 34 -11.64 -4.10 -1.00
C ASP A 34 -12.41 -3.87 -2.31
N ASP A 35 -11.92 -3.00 -3.18
CA ASP A 35 -12.55 -2.70 -4.48
C ASP A 35 -12.54 -3.94 -5.39
N ALA A 36 -11.43 -4.62 -5.48
CA ALA A 36 -11.31 -5.84 -6.28
C ALA A 36 -12.24 -6.96 -5.76
N ALA A 37 -12.38 -7.09 -4.45
CA ALA A 37 -13.30 -8.06 -3.84
C ALA A 37 -14.75 -7.75 -4.20
N ASP A 38 -15.15 -6.48 -4.14
CA ASP A 38 -16.52 -6.08 -4.51
C ASP A 38 -16.82 -6.40 -5.97
N LEU A 39 -15.90 -6.09 -6.88
CA LEU A 39 -16.07 -6.39 -8.31
C LEU A 39 -16.01 -7.91 -8.59
N PHE A 40 -15.12 -8.62 -7.90
CA PHE A 40 -15.04 -10.08 -8.02
C PHE A 40 -16.32 -10.76 -7.54
N ASN A 41 -16.92 -10.27 -6.46
CA ASN A 41 -18.17 -10.79 -5.93
C ASN A 41 -19.38 -10.54 -6.85
N GLU A 42 -19.36 -9.53 -7.69
CA GLU A 42 -20.38 -9.35 -8.72
C GLU A 42 -20.40 -10.53 -9.71
N LYS A 43 -19.23 -11.07 -10.04
CA LYS A 43 -19.09 -12.23 -10.92
C LYS A 43 -19.19 -13.57 -10.18
N HIS A 44 -18.81 -13.59 -8.91
CA HIS A 44 -18.72 -14.78 -8.07
C HIS A 44 -19.39 -14.53 -6.70
N PRO A 45 -20.73 -14.45 -6.67
CA PRO A 45 -21.45 -14.05 -5.45
C PRO A 45 -21.38 -15.07 -4.30
N ASP A 46 -20.98 -16.31 -4.60
CA ASP A 46 -20.87 -17.36 -3.59
C ASP A 46 -19.46 -17.45 -2.95
N VAL A 47 -18.56 -16.56 -3.32
CA VAL A 47 -17.26 -16.46 -2.67
C VAL A 47 -17.33 -15.41 -1.57
N ASN A 48 -16.94 -15.79 -0.35
CA ASN A 48 -16.89 -14.89 0.79
C ASN A 48 -15.46 -14.38 0.99
N ILE A 49 -15.24 -13.08 0.90
CA ILE A 49 -13.92 -12.46 1.03
C ILE A 49 -13.91 -11.54 2.24
N THR A 50 -13.00 -11.82 3.18
CA THR A 50 -12.78 -11.00 4.37
C THR A 50 -11.39 -10.39 4.29
N ILE A 51 -11.30 -9.07 4.48
CA ILE A 51 -10.05 -8.31 4.34
C ILE A 51 -9.84 -7.48 5.58
N ASP A 52 -8.72 -7.71 6.26
CA ASP A 52 -8.31 -6.96 7.44
C ASP A 52 -7.00 -6.20 7.18
N ALA A 53 -6.88 -5.03 7.77
CA ALA A 53 -5.62 -4.32 7.86
C ALA A 53 -4.86 -4.78 9.12
N GLY A 54 -3.79 -4.13 9.46
CA GLY A 54 -2.96 -4.45 10.64
C GLY A 54 -1.48 -4.24 10.36
N GLY A 55 -1.16 -3.89 9.12
CA GLY A 55 0.19 -3.65 8.63
C GLY A 55 0.81 -4.88 7.97
N SER A 56 1.82 -4.62 7.15
CA SER A 56 2.51 -5.65 6.36
C SER A 56 3.10 -6.77 7.24
N GLY A 57 3.71 -6.42 8.36
CA GLY A 57 4.29 -7.40 9.28
C GLY A 57 3.26 -8.37 9.84
N GLU A 58 2.07 -7.89 10.16
CA GLU A 58 0.98 -8.74 10.63
C GLU A 58 0.45 -9.66 9.51
N GLY A 59 0.30 -9.14 8.31
CA GLY A 59 -0.10 -9.95 7.16
C GLY A 59 0.87 -11.07 6.85
N LEU A 60 2.16 -10.77 6.86
CA LEU A 60 3.22 -11.76 6.65
C LEU A 60 3.23 -12.83 7.74
N LYS A 61 3.09 -12.41 8.99
CA LYS A 61 2.99 -13.34 10.12
C LYS A 61 1.81 -14.30 9.97
N GLN A 62 0.63 -13.77 9.71
CA GLN A 62 -0.60 -14.57 9.60
C GLN A 62 -0.59 -15.53 8.41
N VAL A 63 -0.10 -15.11 7.25
CA VAL A 63 -0.01 -16.01 6.09
C VAL A 63 1.04 -17.09 6.31
N ALA A 64 2.17 -16.78 6.94
CA ALA A 64 3.19 -17.77 7.28
C ALA A 64 2.68 -18.81 8.29
N GLU A 65 1.83 -18.40 9.22
CA GLU A 65 1.18 -19.29 10.18
C GLU A 65 0.00 -20.07 9.57
N GLY A 66 -0.44 -19.70 8.37
CA GLY A 66 -1.58 -20.33 7.69
C GLY A 66 -2.96 -19.90 8.23
N THR A 67 -3.03 -18.82 9.01
CA THR A 67 -4.29 -18.32 9.57
C THR A 67 -5.10 -17.48 8.58
N VAL A 68 -4.46 -16.98 7.52
CA VAL A 68 -5.11 -16.31 6.39
C VAL A 68 -4.63 -16.94 5.08
N ASN A 69 -5.45 -16.81 4.03
CA ASN A 69 -5.09 -17.28 2.69
C ASN A 69 -4.08 -16.37 2.02
N ILE A 70 -4.19 -15.07 2.25
CA ILE A 70 -3.37 -14.04 1.62
C ILE A 70 -2.80 -13.09 2.67
N GLY A 71 -1.49 -12.91 2.66
CA GLY A 71 -0.80 -11.87 3.42
C GLY A 71 -0.44 -10.70 2.52
N ASN A 72 -1.04 -9.54 2.75
CA ASN A 72 -0.78 -8.32 2.00
C ASN A 72 0.41 -7.59 2.59
N SER A 73 1.39 -7.22 1.76
CA SER A 73 2.61 -6.59 2.24
C SER A 73 3.19 -5.57 1.27
N ASP A 74 3.59 -4.42 1.81
CA ASP A 74 4.36 -3.40 1.08
C ASP A 74 5.85 -3.75 1.01
N VAL A 75 6.27 -4.77 1.74
CA VAL A 75 7.67 -5.20 1.81
C VAL A 75 7.82 -6.68 1.46
N GLU A 76 9.01 -7.06 1.03
CA GLU A 76 9.31 -8.47 0.78
C GLU A 76 9.27 -9.28 2.07
N ALA A 77 8.83 -10.53 1.97
CA ALA A 77 8.67 -11.41 3.12
C ALA A 77 9.95 -11.55 3.97
N ALA A 78 11.10 -11.61 3.29
CA ALA A 78 12.40 -11.76 3.94
C ALA A 78 12.79 -10.55 4.82
N GLU A 79 12.15 -9.40 4.66
CA GLU A 79 12.41 -8.21 5.50
C GLU A 79 11.77 -8.33 6.89
N LYS A 80 10.77 -9.20 7.05
CA LYS A 80 10.00 -9.34 8.30
C LYS A 80 10.00 -10.75 8.88
N LEU A 81 10.29 -11.77 8.09
CA LEU A 81 10.24 -13.17 8.48
C LEU A 81 11.62 -13.82 8.37
N ASP A 82 11.83 -14.87 9.18
CA ASP A 82 12.97 -15.74 9.03
C ASP A 82 13.02 -16.33 7.63
N ALA A 83 14.21 -16.60 7.11
CA ALA A 83 14.40 -17.17 5.79
C ALA A 83 13.62 -18.47 5.57
N SER A 84 13.51 -19.32 6.59
CA SER A 84 12.76 -20.58 6.54
C SER A 84 11.25 -20.35 6.37
N LYS A 85 10.68 -19.31 6.98
CA LYS A 85 9.27 -18.95 6.82
C LYS A 85 9.03 -18.23 5.51
N ALA A 86 9.88 -17.27 5.16
CA ALA A 86 9.77 -16.50 3.93
C ALA A 86 9.84 -17.40 2.70
N SER A 87 10.69 -18.42 2.70
CA SER A 87 10.87 -19.35 1.58
C SER A 87 9.65 -20.23 1.30
N GLN A 88 8.71 -20.34 2.24
CA GLN A 88 7.47 -21.09 2.05
C GLN A 88 6.36 -20.26 1.39
N LEU A 89 6.58 -18.96 1.25
CA LEU A 89 5.59 -18.04 0.68
C LEU A 89 5.81 -17.85 -0.81
N VAL A 90 4.70 -17.78 -1.54
CA VAL A 90 4.68 -17.44 -2.97
C VAL A 90 4.29 -15.98 -3.11
N ASP A 91 5.15 -15.22 -3.78
CA ASP A 91 4.96 -13.79 -4.01
C ASP A 91 4.11 -13.55 -5.26
N HIS A 92 3.02 -12.79 -5.09
CA HIS A 92 2.22 -12.28 -6.19
C HIS A 92 2.35 -10.76 -6.16
N LYS A 93 3.20 -10.21 -7.02
CA LYS A 93 3.37 -8.74 -7.16
C LYS A 93 2.21 -8.18 -7.96
N VAL A 94 1.33 -7.45 -7.30
CA VAL A 94 0.04 -7.06 -7.90
C VAL A 94 0.04 -5.65 -8.48
N CYS A 95 0.81 -4.74 -7.93
CA CYS A 95 0.86 -3.34 -8.40
C CYS A 95 2.04 -2.59 -7.79
N VAL A 96 2.10 -1.29 -8.11
CA VAL A 96 3.04 -0.34 -7.51
C VAL A 96 2.28 0.58 -6.57
N VAL A 97 2.86 0.87 -5.42
CA VAL A 97 2.33 1.85 -4.46
C VAL A 97 3.32 2.99 -4.28
N THR A 98 2.80 4.21 -4.27
CA THR A 98 3.57 5.43 -4.00
C THR A 98 3.17 5.94 -2.62
N MET A 99 4.15 6.26 -1.79
CA MET A 99 3.94 6.85 -0.46
C MET A 99 4.26 8.35 -0.50
N ALA A 100 3.35 9.15 0.01
CA ALA A 100 3.49 10.60 0.00
C ALA A 100 3.56 11.16 1.42
N PRO A 101 4.45 12.14 1.68
CA PRO A 101 4.35 12.92 2.90
C PRO A 101 3.10 13.79 2.82
N ILE A 102 2.33 13.81 3.89
CA ILE A 102 1.10 14.60 4.01
C ILE A 102 1.21 15.55 5.18
N VAL A 103 0.64 16.73 5.03
CA VAL A 103 0.65 17.77 6.05
C VAL A 103 -0.76 18.32 6.27
N ASN A 104 -1.00 18.85 7.47
CA ASN A 104 -2.18 19.63 7.72
C ASN A 104 -2.20 20.84 6.79
N LYS A 105 -3.39 21.27 6.34
CA LYS A 105 -3.54 22.37 5.37
C LYS A 105 -2.97 23.69 5.86
N ASP A 106 -2.85 23.93 7.14
CA ASP A 106 -2.23 25.15 7.69
C ASP A 106 -0.70 25.18 7.42
N VAL A 107 -0.06 24.03 7.31
CA VAL A 107 1.37 23.93 6.99
C VAL A 107 1.65 24.44 5.58
N THR A 108 0.88 23.98 4.60
CA THR A 108 1.00 24.48 3.21
C THR A 108 0.52 25.91 3.06
N ALA A 109 -0.51 26.33 3.80
CA ALA A 109 -0.94 27.73 3.87
C ALA A 109 0.16 28.64 4.41
N GLY A 110 1.01 28.16 5.31
CA GLY A 110 2.19 28.83 5.82
C GLY A 110 3.39 28.89 4.87
N GLY A 111 3.28 28.25 3.70
CA GLY A 111 4.30 28.31 2.63
C GLY A 111 5.15 27.07 2.45
N VAL A 112 4.97 26.00 3.24
CA VAL A 112 5.72 24.74 3.07
C VAL A 112 5.03 23.86 2.04
N LYS A 113 5.60 23.81 0.84
CA LYS A 113 5.07 23.01 -0.30
C LYS A 113 6.06 22.01 -0.84
N ASN A 114 7.31 22.11 -0.42
CA ASN A 114 8.42 21.25 -0.82
C ASN A 114 9.37 21.09 0.36
N LEU A 115 9.91 19.89 0.51
CA LEU A 115 10.98 19.59 1.46
C LEU A 115 12.08 18.86 0.72
N THR A 116 13.33 19.19 1.07
CA THR A 116 14.44 18.34 0.64
C THR A 116 14.42 17.04 1.43
N LYS A 117 15.05 16.00 0.89
CA LYS A 117 15.19 14.73 1.59
C LYS A 117 15.85 14.92 2.97
N GLN A 118 16.85 15.80 3.06
CA GLN A 118 17.52 16.10 4.32
C GLN A 118 16.58 16.80 5.31
N GLN A 119 15.79 17.79 4.86
CA GLN A 119 14.80 18.46 5.71
C GLN A 119 13.75 17.47 6.23
N LEU A 120 13.24 16.61 5.34
CA LEU A 120 12.26 15.58 5.71
C LEU A 120 12.83 14.62 6.76
N THR A 121 14.07 14.17 6.55
CA THR A 121 14.80 13.31 7.49
C THR A 121 14.97 14.01 8.85
N ASP A 122 15.38 15.27 8.86
CA ASP A 122 15.58 16.03 10.09
C ASP A 122 14.26 16.28 10.84
N ILE A 123 13.17 16.45 10.11
CA ILE A 123 11.82 16.55 10.72
C ILE A 123 11.45 15.24 11.40
N PHE A 124 11.54 14.12 10.69
CA PHE A 124 11.11 12.82 11.24
C PHE A 124 12.04 12.25 12.31
N THR A 125 13.30 12.69 12.34
CA THR A 125 14.24 12.30 13.41
C THR A 125 14.23 13.26 14.61
N GLY A 126 13.42 14.33 14.55
CA GLY A 126 13.25 15.27 15.65
C GLY A 126 14.33 16.36 15.75
N LYS A 127 15.18 16.52 14.73
CA LYS A 127 16.17 17.60 14.69
C LYS A 127 15.55 18.94 14.35
N ILE A 128 14.55 18.96 13.46
CA ILE A 128 13.75 20.12 13.11
C ILE A 128 12.40 19.96 13.78
N THR A 129 11.99 20.92 14.61
CA THR A 129 10.79 20.85 15.45
C THR A 129 9.81 21.98 15.21
N ASN A 130 10.15 22.92 14.34
CA ASN A 130 9.31 24.06 14.02
C ASN A 130 9.34 24.33 12.51
N TRP A 131 8.17 24.56 11.93
CA TRP A 131 8.03 24.80 10.48
C TRP A 131 8.81 26.03 9.98
N LYS A 132 9.06 27.01 10.85
CA LYS A 132 9.87 28.20 10.47
C LYS A 132 11.28 27.82 10.04
N GLU A 133 11.82 26.72 10.53
CA GLU A 133 13.18 26.25 10.17
C GLU A 133 13.26 25.76 8.71
N VAL A 134 12.12 25.51 8.06
CA VAL A 134 12.03 25.11 6.65
C VAL A 134 11.22 26.11 5.81
N GLY A 135 11.12 27.34 6.26
CA GLY A 135 10.48 28.43 5.52
C GLY A 135 8.98 28.56 5.75
N GLY A 136 8.44 27.88 6.73
CA GLY A 136 7.02 27.98 7.11
C GLY A 136 6.73 28.98 8.22
N ALA A 137 5.52 28.92 8.72
CA ALA A 137 5.08 29.70 9.87
C ALA A 137 5.79 29.25 11.15
N ASP A 138 5.81 30.14 12.16
CA ASP A 138 6.27 29.77 13.52
C ASP A 138 5.23 28.88 14.18
N GLU A 139 5.37 27.58 13.95
CA GLU A 139 4.46 26.55 14.38
C GLU A 139 5.19 25.26 14.66
N SER A 140 4.92 24.65 15.81
CA SER A 140 5.51 23.36 16.18
C SER A 140 5.09 22.26 15.21
N ILE A 141 6.05 21.44 14.83
CA ILE A 141 5.80 20.25 14.02
C ILE A 141 5.26 19.13 14.90
N VAL A 142 4.14 18.54 14.50
CA VAL A 142 3.57 17.36 15.15
C VAL A 142 3.79 16.16 14.26
N LEU A 143 4.63 15.22 14.70
CA LEU A 143 4.89 13.98 13.97
C LEU A 143 3.75 12.99 14.20
N ILE A 144 3.20 12.45 13.14
CA ILE A 144 2.22 11.36 13.18
C ILE A 144 2.80 10.20 12.38
N THR A 145 3.00 9.08 13.06
CA THR A 145 3.78 7.95 12.52
C THR A 145 3.02 6.64 12.63
N ARG A 146 3.61 5.60 12.11
CA ARG A 146 3.11 4.23 12.13
C ARG A 146 4.00 3.34 12.97
N PRO A 147 3.52 2.19 13.50
CA PRO A 147 4.35 1.24 14.21
C PRO A 147 5.33 0.52 13.28
N GLU A 148 6.30 -0.19 13.87
CA GLU A 148 7.31 -0.94 13.10
C GLU A 148 6.73 -2.02 12.19
N SER A 149 5.54 -2.55 12.52
CA SER A 149 4.84 -3.52 11.68
C SER A 149 4.33 -2.93 10.35
N SER A 150 4.31 -1.60 10.22
CA SER A 150 3.82 -0.92 9.03
C SER A 150 4.81 -1.02 7.87
N GLY A 151 4.32 -1.55 6.75
CA GLY A 151 5.08 -1.55 5.48
C GLY A 151 5.20 -0.15 4.88
N THR A 152 4.19 0.71 5.09
CA THR A 152 4.24 2.13 4.68
C THR A 152 5.39 2.83 5.40
N ARG A 153 5.51 2.66 6.71
CA ARG A 153 6.65 3.18 7.47
C ARG A 153 7.98 2.65 6.93
N ALA A 154 8.07 1.35 6.67
CA ALA A 154 9.31 0.74 6.18
C ALA A 154 9.72 1.30 4.81
N THR A 155 8.78 1.49 3.89
CA THR A 155 9.02 2.08 2.57
C THR A 155 9.43 3.54 2.69
N PHE A 156 8.73 4.30 3.53
CA PHE A 156 9.04 5.70 3.76
C PHE A 156 10.44 5.89 4.38
N LYS A 157 10.76 5.08 5.40
CA LYS A 157 12.10 5.07 6.01
C LYS A 157 13.20 4.85 4.98
N LYS A 158 13.01 3.85 4.12
CA LYS A 158 14.02 3.43 3.15
C LYS A 158 14.25 4.47 2.06
N TYR A 159 13.19 5.00 1.49
CA TYR A 159 13.27 5.83 0.28
C TYR A 159 13.07 7.32 0.51
N ALA A 160 12.43 7.72 1.60
CA ALA A 160 12.25 9.12 1.94
C ALA A 160 13.24 9.62 2.99
N LEU A 161 13.61 8.78 3.94
CA LEU A 161 14.44 9.16 5.09
C LEU A 161 15.88 8.63 5.02
N GLY A 162 16.27 8.05 3.88
CA GLY A 162 17.63 7.50 3.72
C GLY A 162 17.99 6.40 4.73
N GLY A 163 17.01 5.69 5.26
CA GLY A 163 17.19 4.65 6.26
C GLY A 163 17.18 5.14 7.71
N ALA A 164 16.98 6.44 7.94
CA ALA A 164 16.91 6.99 9.30
C ALA A 164 15.64 6.54 10.02
N THR A 165 15.76 6.29 11.32
CA THR A 165 14.64 5.86 12.14
C THR A 165 13.85 7.06 12.66
N GLU A 166 12.54 7.00 12.54
CA GLU A 166 11.62 8.02 13.05
C GLU A 166 11.76 8.17 14.57
N ALA A 167 11.58 9.40 15.04
CA ALA A 167 11.55 9.73 16.46
C ALA A 167 10.22 9.29 17.08
N SER A 168 9.98 7.98 17.19
CA SER A 168 8.72 7.41 17.67
C SER A 168 8.34 7.84 19.09
N ASN A 169 9.32 8.13 19.94
CA ASN A 169 9.11 8.65 21.28
C ASN A 169 8.65 10.11 21.32
N LYS A 170 8.67 10.80 20.18
CA LYS A 170 8.23 12.20 20.00
C LYS A 170 7.06 12.32 19.04
N SER A 171 6.47 11.21 18.68
CA SER A 171 5.39 11.16 17.69
C SER A 171 4.09 10.64 18.28
N MET A 172 2.99 10.90 17.56
CA MET A 172 1.72 10.22 17.74
C MET A 172 1.71 9.00 16.83
N GLU A 173 1.86 7.82 17.40
CA GLU A 173 1.84 6.57 16.64
C GLU A 173 0.41 6.10 16.40
N THR A 174 0.10 5.68 15.18
CA THR A 174 -1.22 5.22 14.77
C THR A 174 -1.16 3.84 14.13
N ASP A 175 -2.22 3.04 14.34
CA ASP A 175 -2.25 1.64 13.92
C ASP A 175 -2.42 1.43 12.41
N ASP A 176 -3.08 2.37 11.72
CA ASP A 176 -3.33 2.24 10.28
C ASP A 176 -3.27 3.57 9.53
N SER A 177 -3.25 3.48 8.21
CA SER A 177 -3.13 4.64 7.31
C SER A 177 -4.33 5.59 7.39
N GLY A 178 -5.54 5.06 7.56
CA GLY A 178 -6.74 5.87 7.65
C GLY A 178 -6.76 6.72 8.92
N VAL A 179 -6.34 6.15 10.04
CA VAL A 179 -6.22 6.87 11.32
C VAL A 179 -5.12 7.93 11.24
N LEU A 180 -3.97 7.59 10.64
CA LEU A 180 -2.89 8.56 10.42
C LEU A 180 -3.38 9.76 9.61
N LEU A 181 -4.04 9.52 8.49
CA LEU A 181 -4.61 10.56 7.64
C LEU A 181 -5.56 11.46 8.43
N GLN A 182 -6.46 10.87 9.20
CA GLN A 182 -7.43 11.61 10.01
C GLN A 182 -6.73 12.48 11.06
N ASN A 183 -5.69 11.97 11.70
CA ASN A 183 -4.93 12.73 12.70
C ASN A 183 -4.13 13.87 12.07
N VAL A 184 -3.59 13.70 10.87
CA VAL A 184 -2.95 14.81 10.15
C VAL A 184 -3.97 15.88 9.79
N LYS A 185 -5.14 15.48 9.31
CA LYS A 185 -6.24 16.40 8.96
C LYS A 185 -6.66 17.27 10.13
N THR A 186 -6.76 16.70 11.32
CA THR A 186 -7.33 17.35 12.50
C THR A 186 -6.32 17.99 13.44
N THR A 187 -5.01 17.76 13.20
CA THR A 187 -3.95 18.26 14.08
C THR A 187 -3.15 19.35 13.38
N LYS A 188 -3.20 20.54 13.91
CA LYS A 188 -2.46 21.70 13.41
C LYS A 188 -0.96 21.45 13.49
N GLY A 189 -0.22 21.78 12.42
CA GLY A 189 1.24 21.56 12.35
C GLY A 189 1.64 20.12 12.06
N ALA A 190 0.69 19.23 11.79
CA ALA A 190 0.97 17.81 11.64
C ALA A 190 1.61 17.45 10.30
N ILE A 191 2.48 16.45 10.34
CA ILE A 191 3.04 15.76 9.18
C ILE A 191 2.99 14.25 9.42
N GLY A 192 2.68 13.51 8.37
CA GLY A 192 2.70 12.06 8.34
C GLY A 192 2.96 11.57 6.92
N TYR A 193 2.61 10.33 6.65
CA TYR A 193 2.77 9.72 5.33
C TYR A 193 1.69 8.69 5.08
N VAL A 194 1.22 8.62 3.84
CA VAL A 194 0.23 7.63 3.39
C VAL A 194 0.48 7.24 1.93
N ALA A 195 -0.10 6.13 1.51
CA ALA A 195 -0.17 5.77 0.10
C ALA A 195 -1.14 6.70 -0.65
N LEU A 196 -0.88 6.92 -1.95
CA LEU A 196 -1.73 7.77 -2.80
C LEU A 196 -3.18 7.32 -2.86
N SER A 197 -3.46 6.05 -2.61
CA SER A 197 -4.82 5.51 -2.57
C SER A 197 -5.73 6.18 -1.52
N TYR A 198 -5.14 6.78 -0.51
CA TYR A 198 -5.88 7.55 0.50
C TYR A 198 -6.12 9.00 0.10
N LEU A 199 -5.58 9.43 -1.04
CA LEU A 199 -5.57 10.82 -1.49
C LEU A 199 -6.30 11.04 -2.82
N THR A 200 -6.99 10.05 -3.35
CA THR A 200 -7.68 10.11 -4.65
C THR A 200 -8.94 10.98 -4.63
N LYS A 201 -9.46 11.26 -3.45
CA LYS A 201 -10.55 12.20 -3.19
C LYS A 201 -10.02 13.31 -2.30
N ASP A 202 -10.75 14.40 -2.14
CA ASP A 202 -10.37 15.43 -1.17
C ASP A 202 -10.29 14.81 0.24
N ALA A 203 -9.07 14.54 0.65
CA ALA A 203 -8.78 13.90 1.93
C ALA A 203 -8.63 14.92 3.07
N GLY A 204 -8.73 16.21 2.78
CA GLY A 204 -8.63 17.28 3.77
C GLY A 204 -7.21 17.55 4.26
N VAL A 205 -6.19 17.03 3.56
CA VAL A 205 -4.76 17.27 3.80
C VAL A 205 -4.09 17.67 2.50
N ASP A 206 -2.87 18.18 2.57
CA ASP A 206 -2.04 18.46 1.41
C ASP A 206 -0.82 17.54 1.39
N THR A 207 -0.30 17.28 0.19
CA THR A 207 1.02 16.67 0.03
C THR A 207 2.08 17.75 -0.07
N VAL A 208 3.33 17.37 0.22
CA VAL A 208 4.49 18.21 -0.09
C VAL A 208 5.36 17.46 -1.10
N SER A 209 6.00 18.22 -1.99
CA SER A 209 6.98 17.67 -2.92
C SER A 209 8.26 17.29 -2.19
N LEU A 210 9.00 16.34 -2.73
CA LEU A 210 10.29 15.89 -2.21
C LEU A 210 11.37 16.22 -3.24
N ASP A 211 12.33 17.03 -2.84
CA ASP A 211 13.39 17.54 -3.74
C ASP A 211 12.84 18.14 -5.04
N GLY A 212 11.72 18.87 -4.94
CA GLY A 212 11.05 19.50 -6.06
C GLY A 212 10.17 18.56 -6.91
N VAL A 213 10.03 17.31 -6.52
CA VAL A 213 9.25 16.30 -7.27
C VAL A 213 7.96 15.96 -6.51
N ALA A 214 6.82 16.17 -7.17
CA ALA A 214 5.53 15.87 -6.60
C ALA A 214 5.28 14.35 -6.52
N PRO A 215 4.58 13.88 -5.46
CA PRO A 215 4.26 12.46 -5.30
C PRO A 215 3.07 12.06 -6.19
N THR A 216 3.35 11.83 -7.46
CA THR A 216 2.36 11.45 -8.46
C THR A 216 2.69 10.10 -9.07
N LEU A 217 1.69 9.43 -9.69
CA LEU A 217 1.94 8.20 -10.43
C LEU A 217 2.88 8.45 -11.62
N GLU A 218 2.71 9.57 -12.32
CA GLU A 218 3.58 9.93 -13.45
C GLU A 218 5.06 10.02 -13.02
N ASN A 219 5.34 10.73 -11.94
CA ASN A 219 6.68 10.86 -11.40
C ASN A 219 7.21 9.55 -10.81
N THR A 220 6.33 8.70 -10.32
CA THR A 220 6.67 7.33 -9.89
C THR A 220 7.07 6.49 -11.08
N TYR A 221 6.29 6.46 -12.14
CA TYR A 221 6.58 5.69 -13.34
C TYR A 221 7.91 6.06 -13.99
N SER A 222 8.24 7.34 -14.02
CA SER A 222 9.51 7.85 -14.56
C SER A 222 10.72 7.60 -13.65
N GLY A 223 10.48 7.24 -12.39
CA GLY A 223 11.52 7.08 -11.38
C GLY A 223 12.01 8.39 -10.76
N LYS A 224 11.42 9.52 -11.12
CA LYS A 224 11.78 10.83 -10.52
C LYS A 224 11.39 10.93 -9.05
N TYR A 225 10.22 10.39 -8.68
CA TYR A 225 9.77 10.31 -7.30
C TYR A 225 10.19 8.97 -6.70
N PRO A 226 11.00 8.96 -5.62
CA PRO A 226 11.67 7.73 -5.17
C PRO A 226 10.87 6.88 -4.17
N VAL A 227 9.79 7.40 -3.57
CA VAL A 227 9.12 6.73 -2.46
C VAL A 227 8.00 5.84 -2.99
N TRP A 228 8.40 4.70 -3.52
CA TRP A 228 7.50 3.70 -4.08
C TRP A 228 8.04 2.29 -3.86
N THR A 229 7.15 1.32 -3.93
CA THR A 229 7.51 -0.10 -3.89
C THR A 229 6.46 -0.92 -4.61
N TYR A 230 6.77 -2.19 -4.85
CA TYR A 230 5.76 -3.14 -5.31
C TYR A 230 4.92 -3.62 -4.13
N GLU A 231 3.64 -3.82 -4.39
CA GLU A 231 2.73 -4.45 -3.45
C GLU A 231 2.70 -5.96 -3.68
N HIS A 232 2.75 -6.70 -2.60
CA HIS A 232 2.80 -8.15 -2.59
C HIS A 232 1.55 -8.73 -1.95
N MET A 233 0.98 -9.74 -2.59
CA MET A 233 -0.05 -10.58 -2.01
C MET A 233 0.51 -11.99 -1.89
N TYR A 234 0.96 -12.35 -0.71
CA TYR A 234 1.62 -13.63 -0.46
C TYR A 234 0.62 -14.73 -0.14
N THR A 235 0.92 -15.94 -0.64
CA THR A 235 0.23 -17.17 -0.21
C THR A 235 1.25 -18.15 0.36
N LYS A 236 0.82 -18.98 1.30
CA LYS A 236 1.66 -20.07 1.80
C LYS A 236 1.56 -21.26 0.85
N GLY A 237 2.58 -21.40 0.00
CA GLY A 237 2.58 -22.37 -1.09
C GLY A 237 1.57 -22.00 -2.20
N THR A 238 1.21 -23.00 -3.00
CA THR A 238 0.25 -22.82 -4.09
C THR A 238 -1.13 -22.51 -3.53
N PRO A 239 -1.77 -21.41 -3.97
CA PRO A 239 -3.12 -21.09 -3.53
C PRO A 239 -4.15 -22.09 -4.05
N ASN A 240 -5.29 -22.22 -3.33
CA ASN A 240 -6.42 -22.97 -3.83
C ASN A 240 -7.03 -22.27 -5.06
N GLU A 241 -7.90 -22.96 -5.79
CA GLU A 241 -8.49 -22.45 -7.04
C GLU A 241 -9.20 -21.10 -6.86
N THR A 242 -10.00 -20.96 -5.83
CA THR A 242 -10.77 -19.74 -5.57
C THR A 242 -9.84 -18.55 -5.28
N THR A 243 -8.83 -18.75 -4.44
CA THR A 243 -7.82 -17.74 -4.13
C THR A 243 -7.00 -17.37 -5.38
N GLN A 244 -6.61 -18.37 -6.18
CA GLN A 244 -5.85 -18.13 -7.42
C GLN A 244 -6.67 -17.29 -8.40
N LYS A 245 -7.96 -17.58 -8.55
CA LYS A 245 -8.83 -16.80 -9.44
C LYS A 245 -8.99 -15.35 -8.99
N PHE A 246 -9.05 -15.12 -7.70
CA PHE A 246 -9.08 -13.75 -7.16
C PHE A 246 -7.78 -13.00 -7.45
N LEU A 247 -6.63 -13.64 -7.24
CA LEU A 247 -5.32 -13.06 -7.56
C LEU A 247 -5.18 -12.81 -9.07
N ASP A 248 -5.60 -13.75 -9.91
CA ASP A 248 -5.58 -13.59 -11.37
C ASP A 248 -6.44 -12.40 -11.82
N TYR A 249 -7.58 -12.19 -11.18
CA TYR A 249 -8.46 -11.05 -11.46
C TYR A 249 -7.75 -9.72 -11.13
N ILE A 250 -7.13 -9.61 -9.95
CA ILE A 250 -6.39 -8.40 -9.55
C ILE A 250 -5.24 -8.11 -10.52
N MET A 251 -4.56 -9.14 -11.01
CA MET A 251 -3.42 -9.05 -11.93
C MET A 251 -3.83 -8.98 -13.40
N SER A 252 -5.12 -8.99 -13.71
CA SER A 252 -5.64 -8.92 -15.08
C SER A 252 -5.50 -7.52 -15.67
N ASP A 253 -5.43 -7.45 -17.01
CA ASP A 253 -5.46 -6.17 -17.74
C ASP A 253 -6.75 -5.39 -17.47
N GLU A 254 -7.86 -6.09 -17.29
CA GLU A 254 -9.15 -5.49 -16.96
C GLU A 254 -9.08 -4.70 -15.66
N TYR A 255 -8.55 -5.31 -14.59
CA TYR A 255 -8.43 -4.63 -13.31
C TYR A 255 -7.32 -3.57 -13.33
N GLY A 256 -6.28 -3.75 -14.12
CA GLY A 256 -5.20 -2.77 -14.29
C GLY A 256 -5.69 -1.38 -14.68
N LYS A 257 -6.76 -1.31 -15.46
CA LYS A 257 -7.40 -0.03 -15.83
C LYS A 257 -8.08 0.65 -14.65
N LYS A 258 -8.56 -0.12 -13.68
CA LYS A 258 -9.23 0.38 -12.49
C LYS A 258 -8.24 0.87 -11.44
N MET A 259 -7.12 0.16 -11.25
CA MET A 259 -6.21 0.42 -10.13
C MET A 259 -5.60 1.83 -10.16
N GLU A 260 -5.34 2.41 -11.34
CA GLU A 260 -4.81 3.78 -11.42
C GLU A 260 -5.81 4.81 -10.90
N SER A 261 -7.10 4.59 -11.11
CA SER A 261 -8.15 5.46 -10.56
C SER A 261 -8.21 5.41 -9.03
N LEU A 262 -7.69 4.34 -8.44
CA LEU A 262 -7.59 4.16 -6.99
C LEU A 262 -6.24 4.65 -6.42
N GLY A 263 -5.36 5.18 -7.26
CA GLY A 263 -4.07 5.71 -6.83
C GLY A 263 -2.93 4.69 -6.82
N TYR A 264 -3.12 3.51 -7.41
CA TYR A 264 -2.06 2.49 -7.55
C TYR A 264 -1.48 2.50 -8.95
N GLY A 265 -0.19 2.18 -9.05
CA GLY A 265 0.49 2.08 -10.33
C GLY A 265 0.40 0.69 -10.95
N VAL A 266 0.33 0.65 -12.27
CA VAL A 266 0.42 -0.58 -13.05
C VAL A 266 1.90 -0.94 -13.22
N SER A 267 2.30 -2.12 -12.75
CA SER A 267 3.71 -2.53 -12.71
C SER A 267 4.39 -2.47 -14.08
N SER A 268 3.69 -2.83 -15.15
CA SER A 268 4.22 -2.81 -16.52
C SER A 268 4.50 -1.40 -17.06
N LYS A 269 3.94 -0.37 -16.44
CA LYS A 269 4.18 1.04 -16.82
C LYS A 269 5.42 1.64 -16.18
N MET A 270 6.05 0.95 -15.23
CA MET A 270 7.28 1.44 -14.62
C MET A 270 8.39 1.51 -15.66
N GLN A 271 8.98 2.69 -15.83
CA GLN A 271 10.15 2.93 -16.68
C GLN A 271 11.45 2.53 -15.98
N VAL A 272 11.43 2.52 -14.65
CA VAL A 272 12.48 1.97 -13.79
C VAL A 272 11.90 0.77 -13.05
N LYS A 273 12.58 -0.36 -13.06
CA LYS A 273 12.08 -1.59 -12.43
C LYS A 273 12.51 -1.72 -10.97
N GLU A 274 13.59 -1.05 -10.60
CA GLU A 274 14.17 -1.05 -9.26
C GLU A 274 14.69 0.35 -8.93
N HIS A 275 14.91 0.57 -7.65
CA HIS A 275 15.49 1.82 -7.14
C HIS A 275 16.99 1.92 -7.43
#